data_96a83a0404cf82f23e4891cedab47087
#
_entry.id   96a83a0404cf82f23e4891cedab47087
#
_cell.length_a   1.000
_cell.length_b   1.000
_cell.length_c   1.000
_cell.angle_alpha   90.00
_cell.angle_beta   90.00
_cell.angle_gamma   90.00
#
_symmetry.space_group_name_H-M   'P 1'
#
loop_
_entity.id
_entity.type
_entity.pdbx_description
1 polymer ?
#
loop_
_entity_poly.entity_id
_entity_poly.type
_entity_poly.pdbx_seq_one_letter_code
_entity_poly.pdbx_strand_id
1 'polypeptide(L)'
;MRKQRILGICLGVCLLLLGASVYAQMVRPTHPGTVWELSFIHVKPGMGSAYEKYLASDWKKMQEALKASGITLSYKVIEAEPHSPTDWDLMLMVEYKDLASLEANEDKADALLQKIVGGDEKTMQGYKERSEIREVLGTRLAREIILEPKK
;
A
#
# COMPACT_ATOMS: atom_id res chain seq x y z
N MET A 1 -41.12 31.63 43.53
CA MET A 1 -41.67 30.44 42.82
C MET A 1 -41.51 30.55 41.29
N ARG A 2 -41.72 31.69 40.64
CA ARG A 2 -41.61 31.86 39.14
C ARG A 2 -40.17 31.68 38.60
N LYS A 3 -39.14 32.19 39.32
CA LYS A 3 -37.71 32.08 38.92
C LYS A 3 -37.20 30.63 39.02
N GLN A 4 -37.62 29.83 39.96
CA GLN A 4 -37.21 28.41 40.10
C GLN A 4 -37.80 27.54 39.00
N ARG A 5 -39.02 27.83 38.53
CA ARG A 5 -39.67 27.13 37.39
C ARG A 5 -38.95 27.38 36.07
N ILE A 6 -38.50 28.64 35.84
CA ILE A 6 -37.74 29.01 34.61
C ILE A 6 -36.37 28.30 34.60
N LEU A 7 -35.67 28.25 35.75
CA LEU A 7 -34.37 27.60 35.86
C LEU A 7 -34.47 26.07 35.57
N GLY A 8 -35.51 25.42 36.06
CA GLY A 8 -35.75 24.00 35.79
C GLY A 8 -36.07 23.70 34.32
N ILE A 9 -36.80 24.56 33.64
CA ILE A 9 -37.12 24.42 32.21
C ILE A 9 -35.85 24.60 31.35
N CYS A 10 -35.03 25.61 31.66
CA CYS A 10 -33.73 25.81 30.93
C CYS A 10 -32.78 24.64 31.12
N LEU A 11 -32.68 24.07 32.30
CA LEU A 11 -31.84 22.91 32.57
C LEU A 11 -32.32 21.66 31.83
N GLY A 12 -33.63 21.44 31.75
CA GLY A 12 -34.22 20.32 31.05
C GLY A 12 -34.04 20.41 29.52
N VAL A 13 -34.12 21.61 28.94
CA VAL A 13 -33.87 21.83 27.49
C VAL A 13 -32.37 21.64 27.15
N CYS A 14 -31.44 22.09 27.99
CA CYS A 14 -30.01 21.86 27.79
C CYS A 14 -29.63 20.37 27.83
N LEU A 15 -30.26 19.59 28.72
CA LEU A 15 -30.04 18.15 28.79
C LEU A 15 -30.59 17.40 27.56
N LEU A 16 -31.71 17.85 27.00
CA LEU A 16 -32.27 17.27 25.77
C LEU A 16 -31.43 17.59 24.52
N LEU A 17 -30.80 18.77 24.46
CA LEU A 17 -29.90 19.14 23.35
C LEU A 17 -28.56 18.40 23.37
N LEU A 18 -28.04 18.01 24.55
CA LEU A 18 -26.82 17.18 24.66
C LEU A 18 -27.05 15.74 24.23
N GLY A 19 -28.26 15.21 24.33
CA GLY A 19 -28.61 13.86 23.87
C GLY A 19 -28.72 13.69 22.36
N ALA A 20 -28.93 14.79 21.61
CA ALA A 20 -29.12 14.72 20.14
C ALA A 20 -27.80 14.66 19.34
N SER A 21 -26.66 14.91 19.96
CA SER A 21 -25.37 14.96 19.25
C SER A 21 -24.71 13.57 19.01
N VAL A 22 -25.29 12.50 19.51
CA VAL A 22 -24.68 11.15 19.48
C VAL A 22 -25.08 10.33 18.24
N TYR A 23 -26.05 10.75 17.45
CA TYR A 23 -26.63 9.91 16.40
C TYR A 23 -26.23 10.23 14.95
N ALA A 24 -25.25 11.11 14.73
CA ALA A 24 -24.77 11.37 13.37
C ALA A 24 -23.41 10.68 13.10
N GLN A 25 -23.22 9.45 13.53
CA GLN A 25 -22.18 8.61 12.91
C GLN A 25 -22.69 8.25 11.51
N MET A 26 -22.22 9.00 10.53
CA MET A 26 -22.47 8.69 9.12
C MET A 26 -21.90 7.29 8.87
N VAL A 27 -22.75 6.29 8.67
CA VAL A 27 -22.35 4.94 8.28
C VAL A 27 -21.67 5.10 6.93
N ARG A 28 -20.35 4.96 6.92
CA ARG A 28 -19.59 5.00 5.66
C ARG A 28 -19.94 3.76 4.86
N PRO A 29 -20.34 3.89 3.59
CA PRO A 29 -20.64 2.74 2.73
C PRO A 29 -19.38 1.95 2.34
N THR A 30 -18.20 2.38 2.80
CA THR A 30 -16.91 1.80 2.48
C THR A 30 -16.02 1.73 3.71
N HIS A 31 -15.06 0.80 3.70
CA HIS A 31 -14.00 0.78 4.70
C HIS A 31 -12.62 0.50 4.05
N PRO A 32 -11.51 0.87 4.72
CA PRO A 32 -10.17 0.60 4.24
C PRO A 32 -9.90 -0.91 4.16
N GLY A 33 -9.32 -1.35 3.05
CA GLY A 33 -8.74 -2.67 2.86
C GLY A 33 -7.22 -2.66 3.04
N THR A 34 -6.55 -3.55 2.35
CA THR A 34 -5.09 -3.71 2.35
C THR A 34 -4.38 -2.53 1.69
N VAL A 35 -3.07 -2.47 1.88
CA VAL A 35 -2.19 -1.46 1.26
C VAL A 35 -1.36 -2.12 0.19
N TRP A 36 -1.23 -1.45 -0.94
CA TRP A 36 -0.46 -1.88 -2.09
C TRP A 36 0.67 -0.90 -2.37
N GLU A 37 1.88 -1.41 -2.51
CA GLU A 37 2.97 -0.69 -3.15
C GLU A 37 2.93 -0.97 -4.65
N LEU A 38 2.87 0.11 -5.45
CA LEU A 38 2.73 0.06 -6.90
C LEU A 38 3.96 0.71 -7.52
N SER A 39 4.81 -0.06 -8.21
CA SER A 39 5.95 0.45 -8.95
C SER A 39 5.68 0.42 -10.45
N PHE A 40 5.72 1.58 -11.08
CA PHE A 40 5.49 1.75 -12.52
C PHE A 40 6.83 1.67 -13.25
N ILE A 41 6.94 0.72 -14.15
CA ILE A 41 8.18 0.37 -14.84
C ILE A 41 8.05 0.66 -16.32
N HIS A 42 9.05 1.32 -16.87
CA HIS A 42 9.27 1.41 -18.32
C HIS A 42 10.47 0.51 -18.69
N VAL A 43 10.22 -0.48 -19.53
CA VAL A 43 11.26 -1.40 -20.00
C VAL A 43 11.96 -0.79 -21.19
N LYS A 44 13.29 -0.72 -21.18
CA LYS A 44 14.04 -0.14 -22.27
C LYS A 44 13.89 -0.95 -23.55
N PRO A 45 13.94 -0.31 -24.73
CA PRO A 45 13.78 -0.98 -26.00
C PRO A 45 14.71 -2.20 -26.15
N GLY A 46 14.14 -3.35 -26.51
CA GLY A 46 14.87 -4.61 -26.67
C GLY A 46 15.21 -5.35 -25.36
N MET A 47 14.86 -4.80 -24.20
CA MET A 47 15.22 -5.40 -22.90
C MET A 47 14.08 -6.21 -22.25
N GLY A 48 12.96 -6.42 -22.92
CA GLY A 48 11.78 -7.14 -22.39
C GLY A 48 12.15 -8.51 -21.82
N SER A 49 12.74 -9.39 -22.61
CA SER A 49 13.11 -10.74 -22.17
C SER A 49 14.14 -10.73 -21.03
N ALA A 50 15.05 -9.75 -20.99
CA ALA A 50 16.01 -9.63 -19.90
C ALA A 50 15.31 -9.25 -18.58
N TYR A 51 14.35 -8.32 -18.65
CA TYR A 51 13.59 -7.90 -17.49
C TYR A 51 12.61 -8.98 -16.99
N GLU A 52 11.92 -9.66 -17.89
CA GLU A 52 11.06 -10.81 -17.55
C GLU A 52 11.85 -11.93 -16.84
N LYS A 53 13.05 -12.23 -17.33
CA LYS A 53 13.94 -13.21 -16.69
C LYS A 53 14.29 -12.79 -15.26
N TYR A 54 14.60 -11.51 -15.03
CA TYR A 54 14.83 -10.97 -13.69
C TYR A 54 13.59 -11.11 -12.81
N LEU A 55 12.41 -10.76 -13.33
CA LEU A 55 11.15 -10.87 -12.58
C LEU A 55 10.83 -12.32 -12.20
N ALA A 56 11.04 -13.25 -13.12
CA ALA A 56 10.78 -14.68 -12.91
C ALA A 56 11.79 -15.36 -11.97
N SER A 57 12.97 -14.76 -11.76
CA SER A 57 14.04 -15.30 -10.91
C SER A 57 14.20 -14.50 -9.60
N ASP A 58 15.02 -13.47 -9.62
CA ASP A 58 15.46 -12.77 -8.42
C ASP A 58 14.33 -12.01 -7.73
N TRP A 59 13.52 -11.26 -8.50
CA TRP A 59 12.40 -10.52 -7.93
C TRP A 59 11.38 -11.47 -7.30
N LYS A 60 10.98 -12.52 -8.02
CA LYS A 60 10.07 -13.54 -7.49
C LYS A 60 10.60 -14.18 -6.23
N LYS A 61 11.89 -14.56 -6.21
CA LYS A 61 12.54 -15.16 -5.03
C LYS A 61 12.45 -14.23 -3.80
N MET A 62 12.70 -12.93 -3.99
CA MET A 62 12.57 -11.94 -2.93
C MET A 62 11.13 -11.83 -2.43
N GLN A 63 10.15 -11.75 -3.32
CA GLN A 63 8.74 -11.65 -2.95
C GLN A 63 8.22 -12.90 -2.22
N GLU A 64 8.61 -14.09 -2.68
CA GLU A 64 8.25 -15.34 -1.99
C GLU A 64 8.82 -15.40 -0.57
N ALA A 65 10.04 -14.92 -0.36
CA ALA A 65 10.65 -14.87 0.96
C ALA A 65 9.94 -13.87 1.90
N LEU A 66 9.60 -12.68 1.40
CA LEU A 66 8.83 -11.69 2.15
C LEU A 66 7.44 -12.23 2.54
N LYS A 67 6.78 -12.91 1.61
CA LYS A 67 5.48 -13.55 1.84
C LYS A 67 5.60 -14.71 2.85
N ALA A 68 6.58 -15.56 2.71
CA ALA A 68 6.82 -16.66 3.65
C ALA A 68 7.14 -16.18 5.08
N SER A 69 7.74 -15.00 5.22
CA SER A 69 8.01 -14.37 6.53
C SER A 69 6.81 -13.60 7.11
N GLY A 70 5.68 -13.51 6.38
CA GLY A 70 4.48 -12.79 6.77
C GLY A 70 4.60 -11.26 6.70
N ILE A 71 5.64 -10.73 6.02
CA ILE A 71 5.82 -9.28 5.82
C ILE A 71 4.85 -8.78 4.75
N THR A 72 4.68 -9.54 3.67
CA THR A 72 3.73 -9.24 2.59
C THR A 72 2.63 -10.29 2.53
N LEU A 73 1.48 -9.94 1.96
CA LEU A 73 0.35 -10.85 1.77
C LEU A 73 0.39 -11.51 0.39
N SER A 74 0.62 -10.70 -0.63
CA SER A 74 0.68 -11.15 -2.02
C SER A 74 1.53 -10.20 -2.87
N TYR A 75 1.81 -10.61 -4.10
CA TYR A 75 2.42 -9.75 -5.11
C TYR A 75 1.88 -10.11 -6.50
N LYS A 76 1.93 -9.14 -7.41
CA LYS A 76 1.48 -9.29 -8.80
C LYS A 76 2.38 -8.50 -9.74
N VAL A 77 2.43 -8.92 -10.98
CA VAL A 77 2.97 -8.15 -12.09
C VAL A 77 1.83 -7.98 -13.09
N ILE A 78 1.58 -6.74 -13.51
CA ILE A 78 0.59 -6.41 -14.54
C ILE A 78 1.35 -5.80 -15.70
N GLU A 79 1.11 -6.32 -16.89
CA GLU A 79 1.59 -5.78 -18.16
C GLU A 79 0.51 -4.88 -18.77
N ALA A 80 0.91 -3.78 -19.36
CA ALA A 80 0.05 -2.87 -20.10
C ALA A 80 0.62 -2.61 -21.51
N GLU A 81 -0.25 -2.32 -22.44
CA GLU A 81 0.16 -1.75 -23.73
C GLU A 81 0.38 -0.25 -23.56
N PRO A 82 1.63 0.25 -23.69
CA PRO A 82 1.92 1.66 -23.50
C PRO A 82 1.30 2.50 -24.61
N HIS A 83 0.69 3.63 -24.26
CA HIS A 83 0.08 4.55 -25.23
C HIS A 83 1.10 5.53 -25.83
N SER A 84 2.26 5.66 -25.22
CA SER A 84 3.35 6.53 -25.66
C SER A 84 4.71 5.93 -25.28
N PRO A 85 5.81 6.38 -25.91
CA PRO A 85 7.16 5.91 -25.59
C PRO A 85 7.63 6.20 -24.16
N THR A 86 6.91 7.05 -23.43
CA THR A 86 7.22 7.44 -22.03
C THR A 86 6.24 6.86 -21.01
N ASP A 87 5.31 6.02 -21.46
CA ASP A 87 4.36 5.35 -20.57
C ASP A 87 5.01 4.11 -19.91
N TRP A 88 4.34 3.58 -18.88
CA TRP A 88 4.79 2.36 -18.23
C TRP A 88 4.33 1.11 -19.00
N ASP A 89 5.17 0.10 -19.00
CA ASP A 89 4.88 -1.20 -19.62
C ASP A 89 4.43 -2.22 -18.58
N LEU A 90 5.02 -2.13 -17.38
CA LEU A 90 4.76 -3.08 -16.30
C LEU A 90 4.47 -2.34 -14.99
N MET A 91 3.54 -2.88 -14.21
CA MET A 91 3.29 -2.47 -12.84
C MET A 91 3.58 -3.63 -11.90
N LEU A 92 4.57 -3.43 -11.02
CA LEU A 92 4.84 -4.36 -9.94
C LEU A 92 4.00 -3.97 -8.74
N MET A 93 3.31 -4.92 -8.15
CA MET A 93 2.39 -4.71 -7.03
C MET A 93 2.78 -5.61 -5.88
N VAL A 94 2.92 -5.04 -4.68
CA VAL A 94 3.17 -5.78 -3.45
C VAL A 94 2.11 -5.40 -2.42
N GLU A 95 1.47 -6.40 -1.83
CA GLU A 95 0.36 -6.23 -0.89
C GLU A 95 0.83 -6.37 0.55
N TYR A 96 0.49 -5.38 1.36
CA TYR A 96 0.72 -5.35 2.81
C TYR A 96 -0.62 -5.32 3.54
N LYS A 97 -0.64 -5.84 4.76
CA LYS A 97 -1.84 -5.84 5.59
C LYS A 97 -2.39 -4.42 5.83
N ASP A 98 -1.52 -3.49 6.20
CA ASP A 98 -1.80 -2.09 6.45
C ASP A 98 -0.49 -1.29 6.50
N LEU A 99 -0.57 0.05 6.59
CA LEU A 99 0.61 0.93 6.67
C LEU A 99 1.45 0.68 7.93
N ALA A 100 0.81 0.42 9.05
CA ALA A 100 1.52 0.16 10.30
C ALA A 100 2.34 -1.13 10.22
N SER A 101 1.82 -2.17 9.55
CA SER A 101 2.54 -3.42 9.31
C SER A 101 3.72 -3.22 8.35
N LEU A 102 3.59 -2.37 7.33
CA LEU A 102 4.66 -2.03 6.42
C LEU A 102 5.80 -1.35 7.18
N GLU A 103 5.52 -0.26 7.90
CA GLU A 103 6.49 0.49 8.68
C GLU A 103 7.16 -0.37 9.77
N ALA A 104 6.38 -1.16 10.50
CA ALA A 104 6.89 -2.01 11.59
C ALA A 104 7.79 -3.16 11.11
N ASN A 105 7.73 -3.54 9.85
CA ASN A 105 8.53 -4.63 9.29
C ASN A 105 9.65 -4.15 8.35
N GLU A 106 9.90 -2.86 8.20
CA GLU A 106 10.89 -2.29 7.28
C GLU A 106 12.29 -2.89 7.53
N ASP A 107 12.82 -2.75 8.74
CA ASP A 107 14.13 -3.29 9.12
C ASP A 107 14.24 -4.82 8.90
N LYS A 108 13.16 -5.54 9.19
CA LYS A 108 13.11 -6.99 9.01
C LYS A 108 13.10 -7.39 7.53
N ALA A 109 12.38 -6.62 6.70
CA ALA A 109 12.36 -6.80 5.26
C ALA A 109 13.73 -6.56 4.66
N ASP A 110 14.39 -5.47 5.03
CA ASP A 110 15.75 -5.12 4.56
C ASP A 110 16.76 -6.17 4.94
N ALA A 111 16.80 -6.61 6.20
CA ALA A 111 17.69 -7.66 6.65
C ALA A 111 17.47 -8.99 5.90
N LEU A 112 16.22 -9.34 5.62
CA LEU A 112 15.88 -10.53 4.85
C LEU A 112 16.34 -10.42 3.39
N LEU A 113 16.09 -9.28 2.75
CA LEU A 113 16.48 -9.04 1.36
C LEU A 113 17.99 -8.97 1.20
N GLN A 114 18.72 -8.33 2.10
CA GLN A 114 20.18 -8.32 2.13
C GLN A 114 20.76 -9.75 2.22
N LYS A 115 20.18 -10.59 3.07
CA LYS A 115 20.59 -12.00 3.18
C LYS A 115 20.35 -12.77 1.88
N ILE A 116 19.24 -12.53 1.17
CA ILE A 116 18.89 -13.20 -0.08
C ILE A 116 19.79 -12.77 -1.23
N VAL A 117 20.07 -11.48 -1.33
CA VAL A 117 20.90 -10.87 -2.37
C VAL A 117 22.38 -11.12 -2.11
N GLY A 118 22.79 -11.19 -0.85
CA GLY A 118 24.17 -11.45 -0.43
C GLY A 118 24.97 -10.21 -0.06
N GLY A 119 24.29 -9.18 0.48
CA GLY A 119 24.86 -7.98 1.07
C GLY A 119 24.77 -6.72 0.19
N ASP A 120 25.24 -5.60 0.74
CA ASP A 120 25.07 -4.27 0.14
C ASP A 120 25.74 -4.13 -1.22
N GLU A 121 26.96 -4.66 -1.39
CA GLU A 121 27.70 -4.59 -2.66
C GLU A 121 26.91 -5.24 -3.80
N LYS A 122 26.36 -6.44 -3.57
CA LYS A 122 25.53 -7.14 -4.56
C LYS A 122 24.20 -6.43 -4.79
N THR A 123 23.65 -5.83 -3.75
CA THR A 123 22.44 -5.02 -3.85
C THR A 123 22.67 -3.80 -4.77
N MET A 124 23.75 -3.07 -4.56
CA MET A 124 24.14 -1.92 -5.40
C MET A 124 24.44 -2.33 -6.83
N GLN A 125 25.16 -3.45 -7.03
CA GLN A 125 25.43 -4.00 -8.35
C GLN A 125 24.11 -4.35 -9.07
N GLY A 126 23.19 -5.02 -8.39
CA GLY A 126 21.88 -5.36 -8.93
C GLY A 126 21.03 -4.13 -9.30
N TYR A 127 21.10 -3.03 -8.52
CA TYR A 127 20.45 -1.76 -8.90
C TYR A 127 21.03 -1.21 -10.20
N LYS A 128 22.37 -1.20 -10.34
CA LYS A 128 23.04 -0.73 -11.55
C LYS A 128 22.64 -1.57 -12.78
N GLU A 129 22.72 -2.90 -12.68
CA GLU A 129 22.32 -3.80 -13.76
C GLU A 129 20.87 -3.61 -14.17
N ARG A 130 19.95 -3.46 -13.21
CA ARG A 130 18.56 -3.20 -13.54
C ARG A 130 18.32 -1.85 -14.19
N SER A 131 19.12 -0.84 -13.85
CA SER A 131 19.00 0.48 -14.49
C SER A 131 19.37 0.45 -15.99
N GLU A 132 20.13 -0.54 -16.42
CA GLU A 132 20.47 -0.74 -17.84
C GLU A 132 19.29 -1.32 -18.65
N ILE A 133 18.36 -2.02 -18.02
CA ILE A 133 17.28 -2.74 -18.70
C ILE A 133 15.90 -2.12 -18.48
N ARG A 134 15.73 -1.28 -17.46
CA ARG A 134 14.46 -0.62 -17.14
C ARG A 134 14.65 0.76 -16.50
N GLU A 135 13.58 1.52 -16.48
CA GLU A 135 13.41 2.74 -15.70
C GLU A 135 12.24 2.56 -14.73
N VAL A 136 12.37 3.07 -13.50
CA VAL A 136 11.27 3.17 -12.54
C VAL A 136 10.68 4.57 -12.67
N LEU A 137 9.50 4.68 -13.27
CA LEU A 137 8.82 5.96 -13.47
C LEU A 137 8.26 6.52 -12.15
N GLY A 138 8.03 5.66 -11.18
CA GLY A 138 7.61 6.04 -9.84
C GLY A 138 7.11 4.86 -9.04
N THR A 139 7.05 5.06 -7.70
CA THR A 139 6.45 4.12 -6.76
C THR A 139 5.40 4.87 -5.94
N ARG A 140 4.26 4.22 -5.68
CA ARG A 140 3.14 4.79 -4.91
C ARG A 140 2.58 3.77 -3.94
N LEU A 141 2.17 4.25 -2.77
CA LEU A 141 1.32 3.48 -1.87
C LEU A 141 -0.14 3.79 -2.20
N ALA A 142 -0.92 2.74 -2.42
CA ALA A 142 -2.36 2.79 -2.65
C ALA A 142 -3.06 1.98 -1.57
N ARG A 143 -4.25 2.41 -1.16
CA ARG A 143 -5.08 1.65 -0.22
C ARG A 143 -6.32 1.15 -0.94
N GLU A 144 -6.61 -0.12 -0.77
CA GLU A 144 -7.87 -0.68 -1.23
C GLU A 144 -9.05 -0.02 -0.49
N ILE A 145 -10.12 0.22 -1.20
CA ILE A 145 -11.40 0.67 -0.65
C ILE A 145 -12.41 -0.45 -0.85
N ILE A 146 -12.83 -1.05 0.26
CA ILE A 146 -13.86 -2.08 0.23
C ILE A 146 -15.22 -1.38 0.19
N LEU A 147 -16.01 -1.66 -0.85
CA LEU A 147 -17.27 -0.97 -1.18
C LEU A 147 -18.47 -1.47 -0.37
N GLU A 148 -18.23 -2.17 0.72
CA GLU A 148 -19.25 -2.68 1.62
C GLU A 148 -19.12 -2.01 2.99
N PRO A 149 -20.25 -1.78 3.71
CA PRO A 149 -20.20 -1.30 5.09
C PRO A 149 -19.42 -2.30 5.96
N LYS A 150 -18.62 -1.79 6.88
CA LYS A 150 -17.97 -2.64 7.88
C LYS A 150 -19.03 -3.27 8.76
N LYS A 151 -19.09 -4.60 8.80
CA LYS A 151 -19.96 -5.38 9.69
C LYS A 151 -19.58 -5.20 11.14
#